data_62ae90c439fc81a9e1ffaea0274f21d9
#
_entry.id   62ae90c439fc81a9e1ffaea0274f21d9
#
_cell.length_a   1.000
_cell.length_b   1.000
_cell.length_c   1.000
_cell.angle_alpha   90.00
_cell.angle_beta   90.00
_cell.angle_gamma   90.00
#
_symmetry.space_group_name_H-M   'P 1'
#
loop_
_entity.id
_entity.type
_entity.pdbx_description
1 polymer ?
#
loop_
_entity_poly.entity_id
_entity_poly.type
_entity_poly.pdbx_seq_one_letter_code
_entity_poly.pdbx_strand_id
1 'polypeptide(L)'
;MINVEKAITTKFPTFASKPALIRRPTLSLLKRLVHENEINRFLLEHKDVKGVPFIEKVFDYFNFNYTVATRDLNQVPSQGRVVIIANHPIGSLDGLAILKLISEVRSDVKIVANDMLMNFSNLNELFIPLDNMTGGSARRSFKKVIEALQDEQAIIVFPAGEVSRARPTGVKDGHWRPGFLHFARKGKAPILPVHIKAKNSLLFYGASALFKPLGTALLAHEMFNKHSRKITFSIGEPIPNESLFTDQLRDRTLVKRLKKHVYNLAQKKNKVFATQKRLAAPESPDDLERELAKAKRIGSTRDNNEVFLVNYAPNSAIIREIGRLRELTFRAAGEGTGQKRDLDEFDTYYEHLVLWNAEAREIAGSYRIGNGQHILAEKGIRGFYTSTLYRFDPRFAQYFAQGVELGRSFVSPKYWGKACLDYLWQGLGAYLAHNPHLRYLIGPVSMSADYPRDLMDTLVFFYRRYYNFPDALVKANFPYLLSTERMAFLDKQFGDRDADEAFDFMQQRFAARGQKLPVLFKQYTALFEKGGFLSLIFSRDPDFGDCLDGLCMGDITRLKPSKFKRYIGEPESK
;
A
#
# COMPACT_ATOMS: atom_id res chain seq x y z
N MET A 1 -29.98 -20.27 12.35
CA MET A 1 -31.36 -19.75 12.49
C MET A 1 -31.38 -18.65 13.54
N ILE A 2 -32.12 -17.58 13.28
CA ILE A 2 -32.30 -16.45 14.22
C ILE A 2 -33.32 -16.84 15.28
N ASN A 3 -33.03 -16.49 16.55
CA ASN A 3 -33.93 -16.66 17.68
C ASN A 3 -33.99 -15.34 18.46
N VAL A 4 -35.05 -14.57 18.21
CA VAL A 4 -35.29 -13.25 18.82
C VAL A 4 -35.39 -13.32 20.34
N GLU A 5 -36.03 -14.36 20.88
CA GLU A 5 -36.17 -14.54 22.34
C GLU A 5 -34.80 -14.74 23.01
N LYS A 6 -33.95 -15.62 22.46
CA LYS A 6 -32.59 -15.84 22.93
C LYS A 6 -31.75 -14.56 22.82
N ALA A 7 -31.84 -13.83 21.70
CA ALA A 7 -31.08 -12.58 21.50
C ALA A 7 -31.47 -11.50 22.53
N ILE A 8 -32.77 -11.37 22.81
CA ILE A 8 -33.28 -10.37 23.78
C ILE A 8 -32.93 -10.76 25.21
N THR A 9 -33.13 -12.03 25.59
CA THR A 9 -32.84 -12.49 26.97
C THR A 9 -31.34 -12.42 27.28
N THR A 10 -30.47 -12.67 26.30
CA THR A 10 -29.02 -12.50 26.45
C THR A 10 -28.63 -11.03 26.62
N LYS A 11 -29.22 -10.12 25.81
CA LYS A 11 -28.87 -8.70 25.81
C LYS A 11 -29.54 -7.90 26.95
N PHE A 12 -30.71 -8.34 27.38
CA PHE A 12 -31.51 -7.73 28.46
C PHE A 12 -31.97 -8.79 29.46
N PRO A 13 -31.09 -9.27 30.35
CA PRO A 13 -31.44 -10.33 31.33
C PRO A 13 -32.65 -10.00 32.19
N THR A 14 -32.83 -8.72 32.53
CA THR A 14 -33.99 -8.24 33.29
C THR A 14 -35.33 -8.39 32.59
N PHE A 15 -35.31 -8.56 31.25
CA PHE A 15 -36.52 -8.85 30.48
C PHE A 15 -37.00 -10.30 30.68
N ALA A 16 -36.09 -11.23 30.90
CA ALA A 16 -36.43 -12.64 31.14
C ALA A 16 -37.23 -12.83 32.44
N SER A 17 -37.02 -11.97 33.45
CA SER A 17 -37.71 -12.00 34.75
C SER A 17 -39.07 -11.30 34.76
N LYS A 18 -39.50 -10.65 33.66
CA LYS A 18 -40.82 -10.00 33.60
C LYS A 18 -41.98 -11.01 33.56
N PRO A 19 -43.17 -10.65 34.10
CA PRO A 19 -44.35 -11.48 34.05
C PRO A 19 -44.72 -11.92 32.62
N ALA A 20 -45.23 -13.15 32.48
CA ALA A 20 -45.57 -13.73 31.17
C ALA A 20 -46.58 -12.88 30.38
N LEU A 21 -47.50 -12.20 31.09
CA LEU A 21 -48.49 -11.26 30.49
C LEU A 21 -47.86 -10.09 29.75
N ILE A 22 -46.65 -9.64 30.13
CA ILE A 22 -45.92 -8.57 29.43
C ILE A 22 -44.92 -9.19 28.46
N ARG A 23 -44.22 -10.25 28.85
CA ARG A 23 -43.16 -10.87 28.06
C ARG A 23 -43.66 -11.48 26.77
N ARG A 24 -44.75 -12.28 26.80
CA ARG A 24 -45.28 -12.98 25.61
C ARG A 24 -45.77 -12.04 24.51
N PRO A 25 -46.61 -11.01 24.78
CA PRO A 25 -47.01 -10.05 23.72
C PRO A 25 -45.85 -9.27 23.16
N THR A 26 -44.91 -8.82 24.03
CA THR A 26 -43.73 -8.08 23.56
C THR A 26 -42.85 -8.93 22.67
N LEU A 27 -42.60 -10.21 23.02
CA LEU A 27 -41.84 -11.12 22.15
C LEU A 27 -42.54 -11.41 20.83
N SER A 28 -43.87 -11.61 20.86
CA SER A 28 -44.68 -11.84 19.66
C SER A 28 -44.58 -10.64 18.71
N LEU A 29 -44.72 -9.43 19.25
CA LEU A 29 -44.58 -8.20 18.48
C LEU A 29 -43.15 -8.05 17.88
N LEU A 30 -42.13 -8.31 18.69
CA LEU A 30 -40.73 -8.20 18.24
C LEU A 30 -40.38 -9.26 17.20
N LYS A 31 -40.82 -10.52 17.35
CA LYS A 31 -40.67 -11.58 16.34
C LYS A 31 -41.32 -11.19 15.02
N ARG A 32 -42.50 -10.57 15.06
CA ARG A 32 -43.19 -10.07 13.87
C ARG A 32 -42.48 -8.88 13.25
N LEU A 33 -41.99 -7.91 14.03
CA LEU A 33 -41.25 -6.76 13.56
C LEU A 33 -39.90 -7.14 12.91
N VAL A 34 -39.25 -8.18 13.47
CA VAL A 34 -37.94 -8.68 12.93
C VAL A 34 -38.16 -9.64 11.77
N HIS A 35 -39.41 -10.07 11.49
CA HIS A 35 -39.73 -11.07 10.47
C HIS A 35 -39.01 -12.41 10.69
N GLU A 36 -38.92 -12.87 11.96
CA GLU A 36 -38.15 -14.07 12.37
C GLU A 36 -38.47 -15.29 11.50
N ASN A 37 -39.73 -15.56 11.24
CA ASN A 37 -40.18 -16.73 10.47
C ASN A 37 -39.76 -16.67 9.00
N GLU A 38 -39.88 -15.49 8.39
CA GLU A 38 -39.53 -15.27 6.98
C GLU A 38 -38.01 -15.39 6.78
N ILE A 39 -37.24 -14.77 7.68
CA ILE A 39 -35.78 -14.89 7.64
C ILE A 39 -35.33 -16.34 7.84
N ASN A 40 -35.90 -17.05 8.83
CA ASN A 40 -35.52 -18.44 9.07
C ASN A 40 -35.91 -19.36 7.91
N ARG A 41 -37.04 -19.13 7.25
CA ARG A 41 -37.42 -19.85 6.02
C ARG A 41 -36.40 -19.61 4.91
N PHE A 42 -36.08 -18.35 4.63
CA PHE A 42 -35.07 -17.97 3.63
C PHE A 42 -33.70 -18.62 3.91
N LEU A 43 -33.25 -18.63 5.18
CA LEU A 43 -31.99 -19.27 5.59
C LEU A 43 -32.01 -20.78 5.37
N LEU A 44 -33.15 -21.43 5.58
CA LEU A 44 -33.32 -22.88 5.33
C LEU A 44 -33.29 -23.21 3.84
N GLU A 45 -33.99 -22.42 3.03
CA GLU A 45 -34.04 -22.59 1.57
C GLU A 45 -32.64 -22.42 0.93
N HIS A 46 -31.78 -21.59 1.52
CA HIS A 46 -30.45 -21.26 0.98
C HIS A 46 -29.30 -21.72 1.88
N LYS A 47 -29.50 -22.76 2.72
CA LYS A 47 -28.51 -23.22 3.73
C LYS A 47 -27.14 -23.58 3.14
N ASP A 48 -27.11 -24.08 1.90
CA ASP A 48 -25.90 -24.56 1.24
C ASP A 48 -25.20 -23.46 0.40
N VAL A 49 -25.84 -22.30 0.24
CA VAL A 49 -25.27 -21.15 -0.48
C VAL A 49 -24.46 -20.30 0.48
N LYS A 50 -23.19 -20.00 0.16
CA LYS A 50 -22.28 -19.23 1.01
C LYS A 50 -21.64 -18.05 0.28
N GLY A 51 -21.09 -17.09 1.05
CA GLY A 51 -20.33 -15.97 0.53
C GLY A 51 -21.12 -15.02 -0.36
N VAL A 52 -20.49 -14.54 -1.41
CA VAL A 52 -21.11 -13.57 -2.36
C VAL A 52 -22.35 -14.11 -3.06
N PRO A 53 -22.43 -15.38 -3.51
CA PRO A 53 -23.66 -15.96 -4.06
C PRO A 53 -24.86 -15.88 -3.10
N PHE A 54 -24.63 -16.00 -1.80
CA PHE A 54 -25.70 -15.82 -0.81
C PHE A 54 -26.19 -14.36 -0.75
N ILE A 55 -25.28 -13.39 -0.89
CA ILE A 55 -25.65 -11.97 -0.96
C ILE A 55 -26.57 -11.70 -2.17
N GLU A 56 -26.29 -12.35 -3.30
CA GLU A 56 -27.14 -12.23 -4.51
C GLU A 56 -28.55 -12.75 -4.25
N LYS A 57 -28.68 -13.90 -3.59
CA LYS A 57 -30.01 -14.41 -3.20
C LYS A 57 -30.76 -13.46 -2.26
N VAL A 58 -30.04 -12.80 -1.34
CA VAL A 58 -30.64 -11.76 -0.47
C VAL A 58 -31.13 -10.58 -1.31
N PHE A 59 -30.36 -10.14 -2.31
CA PHE A 59 -30.74 -9.01 -3.18
C PHE A 59 -31.95 -9.36 -4.07
N ASP A 60 -31.98 -10.57 -4.63
CA ASP A 60 -33.11 -11.06 -5.40
C ASP A 60 -34.38 -11.08 -4.54
N TYR A 61 -34.28 -11.61 -3.31
CA TYR A 61 -35.41 -11.70 -2.38
C TYR A 61 -36.02 -10.34 -2.02
N PHE A 62 -35.15 -9.32 -1.81
CA PHE A 62 -35.58 -7.95 -1.46
C PHE A 62 -35.78 -7.04 -2.68
N ASN A 63 -35.62 -7.53 -3.92
CA ASN A 63 -35.57 -6.71 -5.14
C ASN A 63 -34.69 -5.47 -4.96
N PHE A 64 -33.48 -5.70 -4.44
CA PHE A 64 -32.55 -4.65 -4.04
C PHE A 64 -31.44 -4.47 -5.08
N ASN A 65 -31.16 -3.22 -5.44
CA ASN A 65 -30.15 -2.87 -6.42
C ASN A 65 -29.29 -1.70 -5.96
N TYR A 66 -28.06 -1.63 -6.49
CA TYR A 66 -27.16 -0.49 -6.31
C TYR A 66 -26.62 0.01 -7.63
N THR A 67 -26.12 1.23 -7.62
CA THR A 67 -25.44 1.86 -8.75
C THR A 67 -24.13 2.45 -8.31
N VAL A 68 -23.12 2.33 -9.18
CA VAL A 68 -21.81 2.95 -9.05
C VAL A 68 -21.37 3.44 -10.42
N ALA A 69 -20.73 4.60 -10.48
CA ALA A 69 -20.12 5.05 -11.73
C ALA A 69 -18.86 4.22 -12.01
N THR A 70 -18.61 3.85 -13.27
CA THR A 70 -17.42 3.08 -13.67
C THR A 70 -16.12 3.74 -13.19
N ARG A 71 -16.01 5.07 -13.26
CA ARG A 71 -14.85 5.81 -12.76
C ARG A 71 -14.64 5.62 -11.26
N ASP A 72 -15.72 5.51 -10.47
CA ASP A 72 -15.68 5.34 -9.02
C ASP A 72 -15.31 3.90 -8.66
N LEU A 73 -15.88 2.91 -9.36
CA LEU A 73 -15.50 1.50 -9.23
C LEU A 73 -14.01 1.29 -9.54
N ASN A 74 -13.50 2.02 -10.52
CA ASN A 74 -12.07 2.01 -10.88
C ASN A 74 -11.15 2.58 -9.80
N GLN A 75 -11.64 3.14 -8.70
CA GLN A 75 -10.81 3.55 -7.55
C GLN A 75 -10.55 2.41 -6.56
N VAL A 76 -11.32 1.31 -6.64
CA VAL A 76 -11.12 0.14 -5.77
C VAL A 76 -9.80 -0.55 -6.15
N PRO A 77 -8.81 -0.65 -5.24
CA PRO A 77 -7.57 -1.37 -5.53
C PRO A 77 -7.85 -2.85 -5.80
N SER A 78 -7.35 -3.37 -6.93
CA SER A 78 -7.52 -4.79 -7.28
C SER A 78 -6.61 -5.72 -6.47
N GLN A 79 -5.55 -5.19 -5.86
CA GLN A 79 -4.58 -5.91 -5.04
C GLN A 79 -4.04 -5.00 -3.95
N GLY A 80 -3.39 -5.60 -2.96
CA GLY A 80 -2.76 -4.90 -1.86
C GLY A 80 -3.74 -4.56 -0.72
N ARG A 81 -3.18 -4.38 0.47
CA ARG A 81 -3.93 -4.06 1.69
C ARG A 81 -4.66 -2.73 1.57
N VAL A 82 -5.88 -2.67 2.06
CA VAL A 82 -6.67 -1.43 2.10
C VAL A 82 -7.71 -1.48 3.20
N VAL A 83 -7.89 -0.36 3.92
CA VAL A 83 -9.01 -0.16 4.85
C VAL A 83 -10.08 0.67 4.15
N ILE A 84 -11.24 0.09 3.89
CA ILE A 84 -12.37 0.75 3.23
C ILE A 84 -13.29 1.31 4.30
N ILE A 85 -13.52 2.61 4.30
CA ILE A 85 -14.41 3.27 5.26
C ILE A 85 -15.65 3.82 4.56
N ALA A 86 -16.82 3.58 5.16
CA ALA A 86 -18.09 4.06 4.61
C ALA A 86 -19.01 4.62 5.70
N ASN A 87 -19.92 5.53 5.29
CA ASN A 87 -21.08 5.86 6.09
C ASN A 87 -22.11 4.74 6.02
N HIS A 88 -23.02 4.65 7.01
CA HIS A 88 -23.93 3.52 7.22
C HIS A 88 -25.41 3.96 7.20
N PRO A 89 -25.98 4.27 6.03
CA PRO A 89 -27.29 4.91 5.95
C PRO A 89 -28.47 4.03 6.26
N ILE A 90 -28.51 2.75 5.85
CA ILE A 90 -29.70 1.89 5.93
C ILE A 90 -29.53 0.58 6.72
N GLY A 91 -28.31 0.22 7.11
CA GLY A 91 -28.04 -0.95 7.95
C GLY A 91 -27.52 -2.16 7.18
N SER A 92 -28.11 -3.37 7.39
CA SER A 92 -27.53 -4.62 6.88
C SER A 92 -27.38 -4.65 5.35
N LEU A 93 -28.31 -4.06 4.61
CA LEU A 93 -28.27 -4.07 3.14
C LEU A 93 -27.13 -3.25 2.53
N ASP A 94 -26.75 -2.14 3.15
CA ASP A 94 -25.59 -1.37 2.65
C ASP A 94 -24.26 -2.08 2.97
N GLY A 95 -24.21 -2.83 4.07
CA GLY A 95 -23.08 -3.71 4.38
C GLY A 95 -22.89 -4.83 3.37
N LEU A 96 -23.97 -5.50 2.99
CA LEU A 96 -23.97 -6.53 1.96
C LEU A 96 -23.68 -5.94 0.57
N ALA A 97 -24.21 -4.76 0.28
CA ALA A 97 -24.00 -4.10 -1.00
C ALA A 97 -22.55 -3.67 -1.23
N ILE A 98 -21.89 -3.10 -0.21
CA ILE A 98 -20.47 -2.74 -0.34
C ILE A 98 -19.59 -4.00 -0.43
N LEU A 99 -19.93 -5.08 0.28
CA LEU A 99 -19.23 -6.36 0.14
C LEU A 99 -19.32 -6.88 -1.29
N LYS A 100 -20.54 -7.00 -1.85
CA LYS A 100 -20.72 -7.44 -3.24
C LYS A 100 -20.00 -6.54 -4.22
N LEU A 101 -20.15 -5.22 -4.10
CA LEU A 101 -19.50 -4.24 -4.96
C LEU A 101 -17.97 -4.40 -5.00
N ILE A 102 -17.34 -4.53 -3.83
CA ILE A 102 -15.89 -4.71 -3.75
C ILE A 102 -15.48 -6.08 -4.27
N SER A 103 -16.32 -7.11 -4.05
CA SER A 103 -16.07 -8.47 -4.54
C SER A 103 -16.10 -8.58 -6.08
N GLU A 104 -16.68 -7.63 -6.78
CA GLU A 104 -16.61 -7.54 -8.26
C GLU A 104 -15.19 -7.17 -8.77
N VAL A 105 -14.37 -6.59 -7.90
CA VAL A 105 -13.00 -6.17 -8.25
C VAL A 105 -11.94 -7.10 -7.67
N ARG A 106 -12.20 -7.67 -6.46
CA ARG A 106 -11.26 -8.55 -5.75
C ARG A 106 -11.99 -9.50 -4.80
N SER A 107 -11.51 -10.74 -4.70
CA SER A 107 -12.15 -11.82 -3.93
C SER A 107 -11.77 -11.86 -2.44
N ASP A 108 -10.72 -11.15 -2.02
CA ASP A 108 -10.12 -11.20 -0.68
C ASP A 108 -10.67 -10.12 0.27
N VAL A 109 -11.94 -9.78 0.12
CA VAL A 109 -12.60 -8.73 0.90
C VAL A 109 -13.25 -9.30 2.17
N LYS A 110 -13.07 -8.60 3.29
CA LYS A 110 -13.76 -8.88 4.55
C LYS A 110 -14.38 -7.61 5.15
N ILE A 111 -15.42 -7.79 5.95
CA ILE A 111 -16.07 -6.69 6.66
C ILE A 111 -16.02 -6.90 8.17
N VAL A 112 -15.67 -5.83 8.87
CA VAL A 112 -15.75 -5.81 10.34
C VAL A 112 -17.21 -5.65 10.76
N ALA A 113 -17.76 -6.66 11.38
CA ALA A 113 -19.19 -6.76 11.70
C ALA A 113 -19.43 -7.03 13.18
N ASN A 114 -20.63 -6.68 13.66
CA ASN A 114 -21.10 -6.99 15.00
C ASN A 114 -21.32 -8.51 15.15
N ASP A 115 -21.08 -9.06 16.36
CA ASP A 115 -21.28 -10.46 16.69
C ASP A 115 -22.68 -11.00 16.35
N MET A 116 -23.72 -10.17 16.37
CA MET A 116 -25.06 -10.58 15.97
C MET A 116 -25.13 -11.08 14.52
N LEU A 117 -24.29 -10.52 13.63
CA LEU A 117 -24.24 -10.93 12.23
C LEU A 117 -23.53 -12.28 12.04
N MET A 118 -22.77 -12.74 13.01
CA MET A 118 -22.14 -14.07 13.01
C MET A 118 -23.15 -15.23 13.09
N ASN A 119 -24.42 -14.95 13.43
CA ASN A 119 -25.49 -15.94 13.37
C ASN A 119 -25.86 -16.35 11.92
N PHE A 120 -25.41 -15.60 10.92
CA PHE A 120 -25.57 -15.93 9.50
C PHE A 120 -24.38 -16.75 9.00
N SER A 121 -24.44 -18.07 9.22
CA SER A 121 -23.35 -19.00 8.85
C SER A 121 -22.93 -18.92 7.38
N ASN A 122 -23.86 -18.54 6.52
CA ASN A 122 -23.64 -18.35 5.08
C ASN A 122 -22.62 -17.25 4.75
N LEU A 123 -22.37 -16.30 5.68
CA LEU A 123 -21.50 -15.14 5.47
C LEU A 123 -20.25 -15.13 6.38
N ASN A 124 -20.06 -16.17 7.19
CA ASN A 124 -18.99 -16.19 8.21
C ASN A 124 -17.58 -15.99 7.64
N GLU A 125 -17.31 -16.45 6.44
CA GLU A 125 -16.01 -16.27 5.78
C GLU A 125 -15.72 -14.82 5.36
N LEU A 126 -16.76 -14.00 5.18
CA LEU A 126 -16.67 -12.60 4.83
C LEU A 126 -16.61 -11.66 6.05
N PHE A 127 -16.88 -12.18 7.25
CA PHE A 127 -17.00 -11.37 8.45
C PHE A 127 -15.80 -11.51 9.39
N ILE A 128 -15.33 -10.38 9.92
CA ILE A 128 -14.46 -10.33 11.10
C ILE A 128 -15.30 -9.82 12.26
N PRO A 129 -15.59 -10.63 13.28
CA PRO A 129 -16.43 -10.22 14.40
C PRO A 129 -15.73 -9.14 15.23
N LEU A 130 -16.46 -8.07 15.58
CA LEU A 130 -16.03 -7.05 16.51
C LEU A 130 -16.88 -7.15 17.78
N ASP A 131 -16.32 -7.77 18.81
CA ASP A 131 -16.96 -7.81 20.12
C ASP A 131 -16.66 -6.50 20.89
N ASN A 132 -17.72 -5.76 21.16
CA ASN A 132 -17.64 -4.49 21.90
C ASN A 132 -17.73 -4.68 23.45
N MET A 133 -17.87 -5.92 23.94
CA MET A 133 -18.29 -6.16 25.32
C MET A 133 -17.18 -6.60 26.28
N THR A 134 -16.04 -7.13 25.79
CA THR A 134 -14.94 -7.57 26.67
C THR A 134 -13.56 -7.27 26.09
N GLY A 135 -12.64 -6.75 26.90
CA GLY A 135 -11.31 -6.33 26.44
C GLY A 135 -10.45 -7.42 25.77
N GLY A 136 -10.66 -8.71 26.10
CA GLY A 136 -9.95 -9.84 25.49
C GLY A 136 -10.43 -10.18 24.06
N SER A 137 -11.72 -10.00 23.79
CA SER A 137 -12.32 -10.24 22.50
C SER A 137 -11.96 -9.13 21.50
N ALA A 138 -11.94 -7.87 21.94
CA ALA A 138 -11.51 -6.74 21.12
C ALA A 138 -10.06 -6.89 20.61
N ARG A 139 -9.15 -7.42 21.45
CA ARG A 139 -7.76 -7.71 21.05
C ARG A 139 -7.69 -8.81 19.99
N ARG A 140 -8.49 -9.87 20.09
CA ARG A 140 -8.54 -10.97 19.10
C ARG A 140 -9.05 -10.46 17.75
N SER A 141 -10.12 -9.67 17.75
CA SER A 141 -10.67 -9.06 16.54
C SER A 141 -9.66 -8.12 15.89
N PHE A 142 -8.97 -7.29 16.68
CA PHE A 142 -7.91 -6.41 16.20
C PHE A 142 -6.78 -7.22 15.53
N LYS A 143 -6.32 -8.31 16.17
CA LYS A 143 -5.28 -9.19 15.63
C LYS A 143 -5.69 -9.78 14.28
N LYS A 144 -6.92 -10.30 14.14
CA LYS A 144 -7.45 -10.84 12.88
C LYS A 144 -7.49 -9.79 11.76
N VAL A 145 -7.85 -8.53 12.07
CA VAL A 145 -7.81 -7.45 11.08
C VAL A 145 -6.38 -7.16 10.62
N ILE A 146 -5.41 -7.13 11.56
CA ILE A 146 -4.01 -6.88 11.20
C ILE A 146 -3.43 -8.04 10.38
N GLU A 147 -3.71 -9.29 10.75
CA GLU A 147 -3.33 -10.48 9.98
C GLU A 147 -3.89 -10.40 8.55
N ALA A 148 -5.18 -10.11 8.38
CA ALA A 148 -5.79 -9.96 7.07
C ALA A 148 -5.16 -8.83 6.24
N LEU A 149 -4.80 -7.70 6.86
CA LEU A 149 -4.08 -6.62 6.17
C LEU A 149 -2.64 -7.02 5.82
N GLN A 150 -1.97 -7.83 6.64
CA GLN A 150 -0.63 -8.38 6.32
C GLN A 150 -0.69 -9.37 5.16
N ASP A 151 -1.80 -10.10 5.03
CA ASP A 151 -2.11 -10.98 3.89
C ASP A 151 -2.66 -10.19 2.68
N GLU A 152 -2.43 -8.86 2.64
CA GLU A 152 -2.80 -7.96 1.54
C GLU A 152 -4.31 -7.89 1.24
N GLN A 153 -5.19 -8.23 2.20
CA GLN A 153 -6.64 -8.25 2.03
C GLN A 153 -7.28 -6.85 2.18
N ALA A 154 -8.51 -6.70 1.67
CA ALA A 154 -9.34 -5.52 1.83
C ALA A 154 -10.28 -5.65 3.03
N ILE A 155 -10.28 -4.63 3.91
CA ILE A 155 -11.09 -4.63 5.13
C ILE A 155 -12.09 -3.48 5.11
N ILE A 156 -13.39 -3.79 5.10
CA ILE A 156 -14.47 -2.82 5.17
C ILE A 156 -14.81 -2.52 6.63
N VAL A 157 -14.94 -1.24 6.94
CA VAL A 157 -15.30 -0.75 8.28
C VAL A 157 -16.37 0.34 8.16
N PHE A 158 -17.41 0.25 9.01
CA PHE A 158 -18.35 1.33 9.25
C PHE A 158 -17.97 2.05 10.57
N PRO A 159 -17.27 3.19 10.51
CA PRO A 159 -16.68 3.80 11.71
C PRO A 159 -17.72 4.30 12.73
N ALA A 160 -18.95 4.56 12.30
CA ALA A 160 -20.04 4.97 13.17
C ALA A 160 -20.48 3.84 14.13
N GLY A 161 -20.38 2.58 13.69
CA GLY A 161 -20.85 1.40 14.44
C GLY A 161 -22.38 1.37 14.65
N GLU A 162 -23.10 2.32 14.08
CA GLU A 162 -24.57 2.42 14.09
C GLU A 162 -25.06 3.07 12.78
N VAL A 163 -26.32 2.86 12.46
CA VAL A 163 -26.95 3.40 11.25
C VAL A 163 -27.13 4.92 11.37
N SER A 164 -27.03 5.60 10.22
CA SER A 164 -27.25 7.06 10.11
C SER A 164 -28.65 7.46 10.60
N ARG A 165 -28.72 8.65 11.22
CA ARG A 165 -29.96 9.18 11.78
C ARG A 165 -30.31 10.54 11.18
N ALA A 166 -31.58 10.90 11.24
CA ALA A 166 -32.02 12.25 10.85
C ALA A 166 -31.45 13.30 11.80
N ARG A 167 -30.97 14.38 11.22
CA ARG A 167 -30.44 15.57 11.91
C ARG A 167 -30.93 16.83 11.16
N PRO A 168 -30.90 18.01 11.76
CA PRO A 168 -31.29 19.24 11.06
C PRO A 168 -30.55 19.47 9.74
N THR A 169 -29.30 18.98 9.64
CA THR A 169 -28.44 19.06 8.44
C THR A 169 -28.59 17.89 7.47
N GLY A 170 -29.65 17.06 7.60
CA GLY A 170 -29.93 15.88 6.80
C GLY A 170 -29.57 14.56 7.50
N VAL A 171 -29.72 13.45 6.78
CA VAL A 171 -29.39 12.11 7.30
C VAL A 171 -27.89 11.92 7.30
N LYS A 172 -27.30 11.71 8.48
CA LYS A 172 -25.84 11.55 8.66
C LYS A 172 -25.53 10.58 9.80
N ASP A 173 -24.36 9.96 9.72
CA ASP A 173 -23.82 9.14 10.80
C ASP A 173 -23.65 9.93 12.10
N GLY A 174 -23.70 9.20 13.20
CA GLY A 174 -23.32 9.65 14.52
C GLY A 174 -21.81 9.97 14.63
N HIS A 175 -21.28 9.76 15.82
CA HIS A 175 -19.84 9.89 16.06
C HIS A 175 -19.09 8.72 15.43
N TRP A 176 -18.02 9.00 14.67
CA TRP A 176 -17.12 7.97 14.16
C TRP A 176 -16.07 7.63 15.20
N ARG A 177 -15.85 6.33 15.42
CA ARG A 177 -14.85 5.78 16.36
C ARG A 177 -13.49 5.63 15.68
N PRO A 178 -12.37 5.82 16.39
CA PRO A 178 -11.03 5.82 15.77
C PRO A 178 -10.45 4.45 15.44
N GLY A 179 -11.13 3.33 15.74
CA GLY A 179 -10.60 1.97 15.57
C GLY A 179 -10.01 1.69 14.18
N PHE A 180 -10.66 2.17 13.12
CA PHE A 180 -10.18 2.02 11.75
C PHE A 180 -8.85 2.75 11.48
N LEU A 181 -8.56 3.86 12.18
CA LEU A 181 -7.26 4.54 12.09
C LEU A 181 -6.15 3.67 12.66
N HIS A 182 -6.42 2.94 13.74
CA HIS A 182 -5.45 2.01 14.33
C HIS A 182 -5.19 0.84 13.38
N PHE A 183 -6.21 0.35 12.64
CA PHE A 183 -6.03 -0.65 11.60
C PHE A 183 -5.14 -0.12 10.47
N ALA A 184 -5.45 1.06 9.94
CA ALA A 184 -4.68 1.68 8.86
C ALA A 184 -3.22 1.93 9.30
N ARG A 185 -3.00 2.52 10.49
CA ARG A 185 -1.66 2.82 11.02
C ARG A 185 -0.83 1.55 11.23
N LYS A 186 -1.38 0.56 11.96
CA LYS A 186 -0.67 -0.68 12.29
C LYS A 186 -0.44 -1.57 11.07
N GLY A 187 -1.43 -1.64 10.18
CA GLY A 187 -1.36 -2.41 8.93
C GLY A 187 -0.59 -1.69 7.83
N LYS A 188 -0.17 -0.43 8.01
CA LYS A 188 0.40 0.43 6.95
C LYS A 188 -0.47 0.40 5.69
N ALA A 189 -1.79 0.46 5.86
CA ALA A 189 -2.78 0.33 4.80
C ALA A 189 -3.34 1.70 4.41
N PRO A 190 -3.48 2.03 3.12
CA PRO A 190 -4.20 3.21 2.69
C PRO A 190 -5.68 3.11 3.06
N ILE A 191 -6.35 4.26 3.16
CA ILE A 191 -7.81 4.33 3.41
C ILE A 191 -8.53 4.62 2.11
N LEU A 192 -9.47 3.75 1.70
CA LEU A 192 -10.39 3.99 0.60
C LEU A 192 -11.70 4.58 1.15
N PRO A 193 -12.00 5.85 0.86
CA PRO A 193 -13.24 6.48 1.31
C PRO A 193 -14.40 6.15 0.38
N VAL A 194 -15.51 5.68 0.94
CA VAL A 194 -16.74 5.36 0.20
C VAL A 194 -17.92 6.11 0.81
N HIS A 195 -18.72 6.77 -0.01
CA HIS A 195 -19.98 7.37 0.41
C HIS A 195 -21.16 6.58 -0.16
N ILE A 196 -22.08 6.18 0.70
CA ILE A 196 -23.31 5.48 0.37
C ILE A 196 -24.47 6.47 0.46
N LYS A 197 -25.13 6.72 -0.67
CA LYS A 197 -26.33 7.57 -0.75
C LYS A 197 -27.56 6.67 -0.69
N ALA A 198 -28.18 6.63 0.48
CA ALA A 198 -29.44 5.92 0.72
C ALA A 198 -30.19 6.59 1.88
N LYS A 199 -31.47 6.24 2.06
CA LYS A 199 -32.31 6.73 3.17
C LYS A 199 -33.27 5.63 3.62
N ASN A 200 -33.54 5.55 4.90
CA ASN A 200 -34.65 4.80 5.47
C ASN A 200 -35.97 5.58 5.38
N SER A 201 -37.08 4.98 5.76
CA SER A 201 -38.38 5.65 5.78
C SER A 201 -38.45 6.77 6.83
N LEU A 202 -39.39 7.68 6.65
CA LEU A 202 -39.65 8.71 7.65
C LEU A 202 -40.12 8.10 8.99
N LEU A 203 -40.83 6.98 8.94
CA LEU A 203 -41.24 6.23 10.14
C LEU A 203 -40.04 5.76 10.95
N PHE A 204 -39.01 5.20 10.28
CA PHE A 204 -37.76 4.80 10.94
C PHE A 204 -37.10 6.00 11.64
N TYR A 205 -37.00 7.12 10.96
CA TYR A 205 -36.34 8.30 11.56
C TYR A 205 -37.13 8.88 12.72
N GLY A 206 -38.47 8.93 12.64
CA GLY A 206 -39.34 9.38 13.71
C GLY A 206 -39.26 8.48 14.95
N ALA A 207 -39.44 7.17 14.78
CA ALA A 207 -39.35 6.19 15.86
C ALA A 207 -37.94 6.16 16.50
N SER A 208 -36.92 6.25 15.66
CA SER A 208 -35.52 6.27 16.11
C SER A 208 -35.14 7.54 16.88
N ALA A 209 -35.81 8.66 16.62
CA ALA A 209 -35.65 9.90 17.38
C ALA A 209 -36.27 9.80 18.77
N LEU A 210 -37.41 9.11 18.89
CA LEU A 210 -38.14 8.94 20.14
C LEU A 210 -37.49 7.89 21.06
N PHE A 211 -37.10 6.73 20.49
CA PHE A 211 -36.54 5.62 21.27
C PHE A 211 -35.56 4.75 20.46
N LYS A 212 -34.29 4.87 20.74
CA LYS A 212 -33.20 4.19 19.99
C LYS A 212 -33.39 2.66 19.83
N PRO A 213 -33.75 1.86 20.86
CA PRO A 213 -33.95 0.43 20.69
C PRO A 213 -35.06 0.07 19.69
N LEU A 214 -36.12 0.85 19.63
CA LEU A 214 -37.20 0.67 18.68
C LEU A 214 -36.71 0.89 17.23
N GLY A 215 -35.87 1.91 17.03
CA GLY A 215 -35.23 2.13 15.74
C GLY A 215 -34.37 0.93 15.28
N THR A 216 -33.70 0.25 16.21
CA THR A 216 -32.91 -0.95 15.89
C THR A 216 -33.80 -2.15 15.48
N ALA A 217 -34.93 -2.36 16.16
CA ALA A 217 -35.91 -3.40 15.79
C ALA A 217 -36.57 -3.10 14.43
N LEU A 218 -36.82 -1.82 14.14
CA LEU A 218 -37.38 -1.37 12.87
C LEU A 218 -36.42 -1.52 11.68
N LEU A 219 -35.09 -1.67 11.89
CA LEU A 219 -34.15 -1.90 10.78
C LEU A 219 -34.49 -3.18 10.00
N ALA A 220 -34.84 -4.25 10.70
CA ALA A 220 -35.28 -5.48 10.06
C ALA A 220 -36.60 -5.25 9.27
N HIS A 221 -37.57 -4.59 9.90
CA HIS A 221 -38.84 -4.23 9.24
C HIS A 221 -38.62 -3.35 7.99
N GLU A 222 -37.66 -2.40 8.06
CA GLU A 222 -37.27 -1.57 6.92
C GLU A 222 -36.73 -2.40 5.74
N MET A 223 -36.04 -3.52 5.99
CA MET A 223 -35.58 -4.42 4.93
C MET A 223 -36.76 -5.07 4.18
N PHE A 224 -37.80 -5.45 4.91
CA PHE A 224 -39.00 -6.08 4.35
C PHE A 224 -39.99 -5.09 3.72
N ASN A 225 -39.81 -3.80 3.96
CA ASN A 225 -40.64 -2.75 3.39
C ASN A 225 -40.28 -2.57 1.90
N LYS A 226 -41.00 -3.32 1.02
CA LYS A 226 -40.72 -3.65 -0.40
C LYS A 226 -40.73 -2.47 -1.38
N HIS A 227 -40.27 -1.31 -1.02
CA HIS A 227 -40.01 -0.28 -2.02
C HIS A 227 -38.63 -0.51 -2.60
N SER A 228 -38.55 -0.75 -3.91
CA SER A 228 -37.31 -0.92 -4.68
C SER A 228 -36.30 0.16 -4.27
N ARG A 229 -35.34 -0.21 -3.42
CA ARG A 229 -34.37 0.73 -2.89
C ARG A 229 -33.15 0.70 -3.75
N LYS A 230 -32.96 1.77 -4.47
CA LYS A 230 -31.73 2.02 -5.21
C LYS A 230 -30.77 2.78 -4.33
N ILE A 231 -29.60 2.20 -4.02
CA ILE A 231 -28.52 2.91 -3.39
C ILE A 231 -27.46 3.30 -4.42
N THR A 232 -26.75 4.39 -4.15
CA THR A 232 -25.70 4.87 -5.04
C THR A 232 -24.39 4.97 -4.26
N PHE A 233 -23.33 4.38 -4.80
CA PHE A 233 -21.98 4.49 -4.26
C PHE A 233 -21.21 5.63 -4.94
N SER A 234 -20.45 6.37 -4.15
CA SER A 234 -19.39 7.28 -4.62
C SER A 234 -18.09 6.86 -3.95
N ILE A 235 -17.10 6.45 -4.74
CA ILE A 235 -15.83 5.94 -4.26
C ILE A 235 -14.74 6.96 -4.57
N GLY A 236 -13.99 7.38 -3.56
CA GLY A 236 -12.86 8.30 -3.71
C GLY A 236 -11.55 7.57 -4.03
N GLU A 237 -10.53 8.32 -4.37
CA GLU A 237 -9.18 7.78 -4.51
C GLU A 237 -8.65 7.35 -3.14
N PRO A 238 -7.80 6.31 -3.06
CA PRO A 238 -7.14 5.91 -1.82
C PRO A 238 -6.35 7.07 -1.19
N ILE A 239 -6.44 7.20 0.12
CA ILE A 239 -5.66 8.13 0.92
C ILE A 239 -4.47 7.35 1.49
N PRO A 240 -3.22 7.66 1.09
CA PRO A 240 -2.05 6.95 1.56
C PRO A 240 -1.80 7.19 3.05
N ASN A 241 -1.08 6.26 3.69
CA ASN A 241 -0.80 6.30 5.12
C ASN A 241 -0.02 7.57 5.50
N GLU A 242 0.89 7.97 4.66
CA GLU A 242 1.73 9.16 4.79
C GLU A 242 0.87 10.44 4.85
N SER A 243 -0.11 10.58 3.97
CA SER A 243 -1.05 11.72 3.98
C SER A 243 -1.95 11.79 5.22
N LEU A 244 -2.15 10.66 5.90
CA LEU A 244 -2.97 10.60 7.11
C LEU A 244 -2.20 10.99 8.36
N PHE A 245 -0.94 10.63 8.45
CA PHE A 245 -0.18 10.67 9.70
C PHE A 245 1.04 11.62 9.67
N THR A 246 1.20 12.40 8.60
CA THR A 246 2.26 13.42 8.46
C THR A 246 2.16 14.52 9.52
N ASP A 247 0.95 15.07 9.72
CA ASP A 247 0.71 16.05 10.76
C ASP A 247 0.46 15.30 12.08
N GLN A 248 1.10 15.64 13.16
CA GLN A 248 0.88 15.04 14.49
C GLN A 248 -0.54 15.35 15.04
N LEU A 249 -1.54 15.17 14.20
CA LEU A 249 -2.93 15.42 14.54
C LEU A 249 -3.47 14.33 15.50
N ARG A 250 -4.23 14.77 16.49
CA ARG A 250 -4.94 13.83 17.38
C ARG A 250 -5.95 13.01 16.58
N ASP A 251 -6.09 11.72 16.89
CA ASP A 251 -7.01 10.79 16.22
C ASP A 251 -8.44 11.34 16.11
N ARG A 252 -8.93 12.04 17.13
CA ARG A 252 -10.25 12.70 17.07
C ARG A 252 -10.39 13.73 15.94
N THR A 253 -9.32 14.45 15.63
CA THR A 253 -9.28 15.42 14.54
C THR A 253 -9.23 14.72 13.19
N LEU A 254 -8.38 13.68 13.05
CA LEU A 254 -8.28 12.85 11.85
C LEU A 254 -9.62 12.20 11.51
N VAL A 255 -10.30 11.60 12.48
CA VAL A 255 -11.65 11.01 12.31
C VAL A 255 -12.64 12.03 11.77
N LYS A 256 -12.67 13.26 12.33
CA LYS A 256 -13.55 14.33 11.83
C LYS A 256 -13.22 14.74 10.39
N ARG A 257 -11.93 14.87 10.07
CA ARG A 257 -11.47 15.22 8.71
C ARG A 257 -11.81 14.10 7.71
N LEU A 258 -11.60 12.81 8.06
CA LEU A 258 -11.98 11.67 7.23
C LEU A 258 -13.48 11.57 7.01
N LYS A 259 -14.28 11.75 8.05
CA LYS A 259 -15.73 11.84 7.92
C LYS A 259 -16.13 12.95 6.94
N LYS A 260 -15.55 14.15 7.07
CA LYS A 260 -15.78 15.25 6.12
C LYS A 260 -15.38 14.88 4.70
N HIS A 261 -14.24 14.18 4.53
CA HIS A 261 -13.76 13.73 3.22
C HIS A 261 -14.77 12.78 2.56
N VAL A 262 -15.28 11.76 3.29
CA VAL A 262 -16.29 10.82 2.79
C VAL A 262 -17.57 11.55 2.36
N TYR A 263 -18.07 12.48 3.17
CA TYR A 263 -19.30 13.23 2.82
C TYR A 263 -19.07 14.23 1.67
N ASN A 264 -17.86 14.72 1.46
CA ASN A 264 -17.51 15.59 0.33
C ASN A 264 -17.58 14.83 -1.01
N LEU A 265 -17.34 13.52 -1.05
CA LEU A 265 -17.45 12.72 -2.28
C LEU A 265 -18.83 12.84 -2.92
N ALA A 266 -19.90 12.76 -2.12
CA ALA A 266 -21.28 12.89 -2.60
C ALA A 266 -21.58 14.26 -3.18
N GLN A 267 -20.88 15.29 -2.77
CA GLN A 267 -21.10 16.69 -3.13
C GLN A 267 -20.09 17.19 -4.17
N LYS A 268 -19.16 16.33 -4.61
CA LYS A 268 -18.04 16.67 -5.50
C LYS A 268 -17.22 17.89 -5.01
N LYS A 269 -17.12 18.04 -3.68
CA LYS A 269 -16.34 19.10 -3.04
C LYS A 269 -14.87 18.75 -2.95
N ASN A 270 -14.04 19.75 -2.65
CA ASN A 270 -12.59 19.57 -2.53
C ASN A 270 -12.20 18.46 -1.55
N LYS A 271 -11.17 17.71 -1.92
CA LYS A 271 -10.54 16.68 -1.11
C LYS A 271 -9.97 17.31 0.18
N VAL A 272 -10.05 16.58 1.28
CA VAL A 272 -9.53 17.01 2.59
C VAL A 272 -8.11 16.49 2.82
N PHE A 273 -7.76 15.40 2.15
CA PHE A 273 -6.44 14.77 2.18
C PHE A 273 -5.87 14.66 0.76
N ALA A 274 -4.56 14.62 0.65
CA ALA A 274 -3.90 14.16 -0.56
C ALA A 274 -4.26 12.69 -0.82
N THR A 275 -4.51 12.36 -2.08
CA THR A 275 -4.94 11.02 -2.50
C THR A 275 -3.97 10.49 -3.55
N GLN A 276 -3.92 9.18 -3.72
CA GLN A 276 -3.14 8.51 -4.76
C GLN A 276 -4.06 7.82 -5.77
N LYS A 277 -3.59 7.67 -7.01
CA LYS A 277 -4.33 6.89 -8.01
C LYS A 277 -4.26 5.41 -7.67
N ARG A 278 -5.31 4.65 -8.00
CA ARG A 278 -5.27 3.19 -7.95
C ARG A 278 -4.11 2.67 -8.80
N LEU A 279 -3.41 1.64 -8.32
CA LEU A 279 -2.46 0.89 -9.15
C LEU A 279 -3.16 0.33 -10.41
N ALA A 280 -2.45 0.29 -11.51
CA ALA A 280 -2.92 -0.40 -12.70
C ALA A 280 -3.15 -1.89 -12.42
N ALA A 281 -4.01 -2.54 -13.19
CA ALA A 281 -4.11 -4.00 -13.18
C ALA A 281 -2.79 -4.62 -13.66
N PRO A 282 -2.44 -5.83 -13.18
CA PRO A 282 -1.32 -6.59 -13.73
C PRO A 282 -1.50 -6.84 -15.23
N GLU A 283 -0.40 -6.89 -15.96
CA GLU A 283 -0.41 -7.30 -17.36
C GLU A 283 -0.55 -8.84 -17.46
N SER A 284 -1.03 -9.30 -18.60
CA SER A 284 -1.20 -10.75 -18.83
C SER A 284 0.16 -11.46 -18.85
N PRO A 285 0.34 -12.59 -18.13
CA PRO A 285 1.57 -13.40 -18.22
C PRO A 285 1.91 -13.83 -19.66
N ASP A 286 0.90 -14.13 -20.48
CA ASP A 286 1.11 -14.52 -21.88
C ASP A 286 1.65 -13.38 -22.73
N ASP A 287 1.24 -12.13 -22.46
CA ASP A 287 1.77 -10.96 -23.15
C ASP A 287 3.21 -10.67 -22.71
N LEU A 288 3.52 -10.84 -21.42
CA LEU A 288 4.88 -10.67 -20.90
C LEU A 288 5.83 -11.71 -21.52
N GLU A 289 5.47 -12.99 -21.54
CA GLU A 289 6.29 -14.05 -22.16
C GLU A 289 6.51 -13.81 -23.65
N ARG A 290 5.47 -13.41 -24.38
CA ARG A 290 5.55 -13.11 -25.82
C ARG A 290 6.54 -11.98 -26.12
N GLU A 291 6.60 -10.96 -25.27
CA GLU A 291 7.57 -9.87 -25.42
C GLU A 291 8.97 -10.30 -24.97
N LEU A 292 9.11 -11.04 -23.84
CA LEU A 292 10.39 -11.55 -23.36
C LEU A 292 11.05 -12.50 -24.36
N ALA A 293 10.28 -13.30 -25.10
CA ALA A 293 10.81 -14.15 -26.16
C ALA A 293 11.54 -13.39 -27.28
N LYS A 294 11.27 -12.07 -27.42
CA LYS A 294 11.95 -11.18 -28.38
C LYS A 294 13.07 -10.35 -27.73
N ALA A 295 13.18 -10.37 -26.41
CA ALA A 295 14.18 -9.61 -25.67
C ALA A 295 15.53 -10.36 -25.62
N LYS A 296 16.60 -9.63 -25.39
CA LYS A 296 17.94 -10.21 -25.25
C LYS A 296 18.05 -10.88 -23.86
N ARG A 297 18.10 -12.20 -23.82
CA ARG A 297 18.45 -12.94 -22.59
C ARG A 297 19.96 -12.81 -22.38
N ILE A 298 20.36 -12.36 -21.19
CA ILE A 298 21.76 -12.12 -20.82
C ILE A 298 22.26 -13.02 -19.69
N GLY A 299 21.38 -13.83 -19.08
CA GLY A 299 21.79 -14.75 -18.03
C GLY A 299 20.64 -15.57 -17.44
N SER A 300 20.99 -16.46 -16.55
CA SER A 300 20.06 -17.23 -15.72
C SER A 300 20.64 -17.41 -14.31
N THR A 301 19.78 -17.70 -13.35
CA THR A 301 20.15 -17.89 -11.94
C THR A 301 20.01 -19.36 -11.52
N ARG A 302 20.54 -19.69 -10.34
CA ARG A 302 20.43 -21.07 -9.78
C ARG A 302 19.00 -21.54 -9.56
N ASP A 303 18.08 -20.58 -9.29
CA ASP A 303 16.67 -20.88 -9.00
C ASP A 303 15.82 -20.75 -10.28
N ASN A 304 16.40 -21.00 -11.45
CA ASN A 304 15.74 -20.93 -12.76
C ASN A 304 15.05 -19.58 -13.07
N ASN A 305 15.47 -18.48 -12.43
CA ASN A 305 15.08 -17.18 -12.93
C ASN A 305 15.94 -16.80 -14.14
N GLU A 306 15.35 -16.10 -15.07
CA GLU A 306 16.02 -15.62 -16.27
C GLU A 306 16.25 -14.12 -16.21
N VAL A 307 17.34 -13.65 -16.78
CA VAL A 307 17.69 -12.23 -16.83
C VAL A 307 17.64 -11.74 -18.27
N PHE A 308 16.81 -10.74 -18.50
CA PHE A 308 16.62 -10.13 -19.81
C PHE A 308 17.04 -8.67 -19.82
N LEU A 309 17.51 -8.19 -20.95
CA LEU A 309 17.67 -6.77 -21.26
C LEU A 309 16.56 -6.36 -22.23
N VAL A 310 15.75 -5.39 -21.79
CA VAL A 310 14.56 -4.95 -22.51
C VAL A 310 14.69 -3.47 -22.85
N ASN A 311 14.52 -3.15 -24.11
CA ASN A 311 14.41 -1.77 -24.58
C ASN A 311 12.96 -1.31 -24.58
N TYR A 312 12.76 -0.01 -24.49
CA TYR A 312 11.43 0.57 -24.59
C TYR A 312 10.79 0.27 -25.96
N ALA A 313 9.53 -0.10 -25.92
CA ALA A 313 8.66 -0.11 -27.09
C ALA A 313 7.30 0.52 -26.73
N PRO A 314 6.69 1.29 -27.64
CA PRO A 314 5.35 1.82 -27.43
C PRO A 314 4.36 0.69 -27.09
N ASN A 315 3.57 0.88 -26.05
CA ASN A 315 2.57 -0.11 -25.57
C ASN A 315 3.15 -1.46 -25.10
N SER A 316 4.44 -1.54 -24.77
CA SER A 316 5.03 -2.76 -24.21
C SER A 316 4.35 -3.16 -22.90
N ALA A 317 3.92 -4.43 -22.82
CA ALA A 317 3.38 -5.02 -21.60
C ALA A 317 4.44 -5.09 -20.50
N ILE A 318 5.69 -5.41 -20.86
CA ILE A 318 6.81 -5.48 -19.91
C ILE A 318 7.06 -4.11 -19.26
N ILE A 319 7.14 -3.03 -20.06
CA ILE A 319 7.37 -1.68 -19.53
C ILE A 319 6.21 -1.23 -18.64
N ARG A 320 4.97 -1.52 -19.05
CA ARG A 320 3.80 -1.21 -18.23
C ARG A 320 3.79 -1.99 -16.91
N GLU A 321 4.18 -3.27 -16.93
CA GLU A 321 4.27 -4.09 -15.73
C GLU A 321 5.43 -3.65 -14.81
N ILE A 322 6.59 -3.33 -15.36
CA ILE A 322 7.70 -2.72 -14.60
C ILE A 322 7.21 -1.46 -13.88
N GLY A 323 6.54 -0.54 -14.59
CA GLY A 323 6.02 0.69 -13.99
C GLY A 323 4.98 0.41 -12.88
N ARG A 324 4.13 -0.61 -13.05
CA ARG A 324 3.18 -1.04 -12.03
C ARG A 324 3.88 -1.61 -10.78
N LEU A 325 4.86 -2.48 -10.98
CA LEU A 325 5.61 -3.12 -9.89
C LEU A 325 6.52 -2.14 -9.16
N ARG A 326 7.11 -1.16 -9.87
CA ARG A 326 7.83 -0.03 -9.25
C ARG A 326 6.92 0.72 -8.30
N GLU A 327 5.77 1.19 -8.79
CA GLU A 327 4.83 1.94 -7.97
C GLU A 327 4.33 1.13 -6.78
N LEU A 328 4.01 -0.16 -6.97
CA LEU A 328 3.63 -1.07 -5.88
C LEU A 328 4.73 -1.15 -4.81
N THR A 329 5.97 -1.37 -5.24
CA THR A 329 7.12 -1.56 -4.35
C THR A 329 7.50 -0.27 -3.63
N PHE A 330 7.53 0.84 -4.35
CA PHE A 330 7.90 2.14 -3.79
C PHE A 330 6.83 2.68 -2.83
N ARG A 331 5.53 2.45 -3.10
CA ARG A 331 4.48 2.72 -2.10
C ARG A 331 4.70 1.95 -0.80
N ALA A 332 5.09 0.68 -0.89
CA ALA A 332 5.37 -0.13 0.29
C ALA A 332 6.59 0.36 1.08
N ALA A 333 7.52 1.08 0.42
CA ALA A 333 8.67 1.73 1.03
C ALA A 333 8.39 3.19 1.48
N GLY A 334 7.23 3.76 1.17
CA GLY A 334 6.91 5.17 1.44
C GLY A 334 7.47 6.15 0.39
N GLU A 335 7.85 5.66 -0.78
CA GLU A 335 8.53 6.40 -1.86
C GLU A 335 7.72 6.41 -3.17
N GLY A 336 6.44 6.03 -3.14
CA GLY A 336 5.59 5.95 -4.33
C GLY A 336 5.23 7.30 -4.92
N THR A 337 5.10 7.37 -6.25
CA THR A 337 4.70 8.58 -6.99
C THR A 337 3.21 8.93 -6.86
N GLY A 338 2.39 8.00 -6.34
CA GLY A 338 0.94 8.13 -6.28
C GLY A 338 0.23 7.95 -7.63
N GLN A 339 0.95 7.57 -8.69
CA GLN A 339 0.40 7.34 -10.03
C GLN A 339 -0.04 5.87 -10.20
N LYS A 340 -0.69 5.55 -11.32
CA LYS A 340 -1.08 4.16 -11.63
C LYS A 340 0.11 3.26 -11.90
N ARG A 341 1.19 3.83 -12.41
CA ARG A 341 2.48 3.24 -12.75
C ARG A 341 3.56 4.29 -12.53
N ASP A 342 4.72 3.91 -12.04
CA ASP A 342 5.92 4.75 -12.00
C ASP A 342 6.65 4.58 -13.34
N LEU A 343 6.32 5.45 -14.29
CA LEU A 343 6.98 5.59 -15.58
C LEU A 343 7.22 7.06 -15.86
N ASP A 344 8.39 7.37 -16.40
CA ASP A 344 8.80 8.71 -16.77
C ASP A 344 9.40 8.75 -18.19
N GLU A 345 9.82 9.92 -18.65
CA GLU A 345 10.41 10.09 -19.97
C GLU A 345 11.73 9.30 -20.15
N PHE A 346 12.48 9.08 -19.07
CA PHE A 346 13.74 8.35 -19.09
C PHE A 346 13.53 6.87 -19.43
N ASP A 347 12.37 6.29 -19.12
CA ASP A 347 12.05 4.91 -19.50
C ASP A 347 12.04 4.70 -21.01
N THR A 348 11.89 5.79 -21.82
CA THR A 348 11.81 5.71 -23.28
C THR A 348 13.16 5.49 -23.97
N TYR A 349 14.28 5.71 -23.29
CA TYR A 349 15.63 5.56 -23.87
C TYR A 349 16.65 4.89 -22.94
N TYR A 350 16.25 4.56 -21.71
CA TYR A 350 17.01 3.67 -20.82
C TYR A 350 16.67 2.22 -21.13
N GLU A 351 17.60 1.34 -20.85
CA GLU A 351 17.40 -0.10 -20.89
C GLU A 351 16.85 -0.60 -19.56
N HIS A 352 16.11 -1.71 -19.60
CA HIS A 352 15.55 -2.34 -18.41
C HIS A 352 16.11 -3.74 -18.24
N LEU A 353 16.87 -3.94 -17.16
CA LEU A 353 17.28 -5.26 -16.71
C LEU A 353 16.09 -5.89 -15.98
N VAL A 354 15.61 -7.02 -16.47
CA VAL A 354 14.42 -7.71 -15.95
C VAL A 354 14.81 -9.07 -15.40
N LEU A 355 14.51 -9.32 -14.13
CA LEU A 355 14.59 -10.63 -13.50
C LEU A 355 13.21 -11.29 -13.63
N TRP A 356 13.11 -12.32 -14.46
CA TRP A 356 11.90 -13.07 -14.74
C TRP A 356 11.87 -14.39 -14.00
N ASN A 357 10.80 -14.66 -13.26
CA ASN A 357 10.55 -15.98 -12.68
C ASN A 357 9.70 -16.79 -13.65
N ALA A 358 10.32 -17.76 -14.33
CA ALA A 358 9.66 -18.56 -15.35
C ALA A 358 8.59 -19.50 -14.77
N GLU A 359 8.76 -20.00 -13.55
CA GLU A 359 7.78 -20.85 -12.88
C GLU A 359 6.52 -20.10 -12.49
N ALA A 360 6.69 -18.93 -11.87
CA ALA A 360 5.58 -18.08 -11.45
C ALA A 360 5.03 -17.20 -12.59
N ARG A 361 5.71 -17.15 -13.74
CA ARG A 361 5.37 -16.35 -14.91
C ARG A 361 5.19 -14.86 -14.57
N GLU A 362 6.14 -14.29 -13.82
CA GLU A 362 6.07 -12.92 -13.34
C GLU A 362 7.45 -12.26 -13.20
N ILE A 363 7.48 -10.92 -13.23
CA ILE A 363 8.69 -10.14 -12.99
C ILE A 363 9.00 -10.13 -11.49
N ALA A 364 10.15 -10.70 -11.09
CA ALA A 364 10.61 -10.72 -9.71
C ALA A 364 11.31 -9.43 -9.29
N GLY A 365 11.94 -8.72 -10.24
CA GLY A 365 12.62 -7.44 -10.01
C GLY A 365 13.15 -6.84 -11.29
N SER A 366 13.60 -5.59 -11.21
CA SER A 366 14.19 -4.89 -12.36
C SER A 366 15.13 -3.76 -11.91
N TYR A 367 16.07 -3.40 -12.80
CA TYR A 367 16.86 -2.17 -12.77
C TYR A 367 16.61 -1.35 -14.04
N ARG A 368 16.58 -0.02 -13.92
CA ARG A 368 16.69 0.88 -15.05
C ARG A 368 18.17 1.23 -15.25
N ILE A 369 18.68 1.04 -16.47
CA ILE A 369 20.09 1.17 -16.83
C ILE A 369 20.24 2.25 -17.90
N GLY A 370 20.99 3.30 -17.59
CA GLY A 370 21.36 4.35 -18.55
C GLY A 370 22.80 4.16 -19.01
N ASN A 371 23.01 3.77 -20.27
CA ASN A 371 24.36 3.72 -20.85
C ASN A 371 24.87 5.16 -21.04
N GLY A 372 25.87 5.52 -20.26
CA GLY A 372 26.33 6.90 -20.19
C GLY A 372 26.93 7.41 -21.49
N GLN A 373 27.63 6.57 -22.26
CA GLN A 373 28.18 6.94 -23.56
C GLN A 373 27.07 7.32 -24.55
N HIS A 374 26.01 6.51 -24.64
CA HIS A 374 24.89 6.75 -25.53
C HIS A 374 24.12 8.01 -25.13
N ILE A 375 23.79 8.14 -23.85
CA ILE A 375 23.04 9.30 -23.33
C ILE A 375 23.79 10.60 -23.53
N LEU A 376 25.11 10.61 -23.26
CA LEU A 376 25.95 11.80 -23.52
C LEU A 376 25.97 12.20 -24.99
N ALA A 377 26.10 11.23 -25.89
CA ALA A 377 26.17 11.49 -27.34
C ALA A 377 24.86 12.08 -27.86
N GLU A 378 23.70 11.59 -27.40
CA GLU A 378 22.40 11.99 -27.92
C GLU A 378 21.77 13.19 -27.20
N LYS A 379 21.95 13.26 -25.87
CA LYS A 379 21.20 14.19 -24.99
C LYS A 379 22.09 15.05 -24.10
N GLY A 380 23.42 14.80 -24.08
CA GLY A 380 24.34 15.45 -23.17
C GLY A 380 24.08 15.11 -21.69
N ILE A 381 24.72 15.85 -20.77
CA ILE A 381 24.57 15.63 -19.32
C ILE A 381 23.10 15.76 -18.85
N ARG A 382 22.31 16.59 -19.49
CA ARG A 382 20.89 16.77 -19.13
C ARG A 382 20.01 15.56 -19.46
N GLY A 383 20.49 14.61 -20.24
CA GLY A 383 19.82 13.36 -20.54
C GLY A 383 19.84 12.34 -19.40
N PHE A 384 20.60 12.57 -18.33
CA PHE A 384 20.63 11.69 -17.18
C PHE A 384 19.50 12.00 -16.21
N TYR A 385 18.85 10.98 -15.65
CA TYR A 385 17.83 11.13 -14.61
C TYR A 385 18.38 11.93 -13.41
N THR A 386 19.60 11.62 -13.00
CA THR A 386 20.25 12.33 -11.90
C THR A 386 20.41 13.83 -12.14
N SER A 387 20.36 14.31 -13.39
CA SER A 387 20.37 15.74 -13.70
C SER A 387 19.09 16.46 -13.31
N THR A 388 18.02 15.74 -12.97
CA THR A 388 16.80 16.33 -12.38
C THR A 388 17.01 16.71 -10.91
N LEU A 389 17.87 15.96 -10.21
CA LEU A 389 18.15 16.12 -8.78
C LEU A 389 19.43 16.91 -8.49
N TYR A 390 20.39 16.86 -9.43
CA TYR A 390 21.74 17.41 -9.26
C TYR A 390 22.17 18.26 -10.46
N ARG A 391 23.08 19.18 -10.21
CA ARG A 391 23.80 19.97 -11.24
C ARG A 391 25.22 19.49 -11.30
N PHE A 392 25.62 19.00 -12.46
CA PHE A 392 26.96 18.50 -12.73
C PHE A 392 27.84 19.55 -13.36
N ASP A 393 29.08 19.68 -12.89
CA ASP A 393 30.12 20.41 -13.62
C ASP A 393 30.39 19.69 -14.95
N PRO A 394 30.68 20.41 -16.08
CA PRO A 394 30.98 19.77 -17.36
C PRO A 394 32.11 18.72 -17.29
N ARG A 395 33.06 18.87 -16.38
CA ARG A 395 34.15 17.90 -16.16
C ARG A 395 33.63 16.54 -15.67
N PHE A 396 32.43 16.46 -15.12
CA PHE A 396 31.83 15.19 -14.71
C PHE A 396 31.46 14.29 -15.91
N ALA A 397 31.37 14.85 -17.11
CA ALA A 397 31.09 14.11 -18.34
C ALA A 397 32.05 12.93 -18.57
N GLN A 398 33.32 13.04 -18.14
CA GLN A 398 34.29 11.93 -18.23
C GLN A 398 33.87 10.67 -17.43
N TYR A 399 33.18 10.84 -16.29
CA TYR A 399 32.66 9.73 -15.50
C TYR A 399 31.41 9.14 -16.15
N PHE A 400 30.52 9.98 -16.69
CA PHE A 400 29.36 9.50 -17.42
C PHE A 400 29.76 8.77 -18.71
N ALA A 401 30.76 9.24 -19.46
CA ALA A 401 31.21 8.61 -20.72
C ALA A 401 31.62 7.13 -20.53
N GLN A 402 32.15 6.78 -19.37
CA GLN A 402 32.52 5.43 -18.97
C GLN A 402 31.57 4.88 -17.89
N GLY A 403 30.43 5.49 -17.70
CA GLY A 403 29.50 5.20 -16.62
C GLY A 403 28.22 4.53 -17.07
N VAL A 404 27.61 3.87 -16.12
CA VAL A 404 26.24 3.39 -16.21
C VAL A 404 25.44 4.08 -15.12
N GLU A 405 24.40 4.80 -15.48
CA GLU A 405 23.45 5.30 -14.49
C GLU A 405 22.47 4.20 -14.09
N LEU A 406 22.43 3.88 -12.82
CA LEU A 406 21.53 2.90 -12.22
C LEU A 406 20.41 3.61 -11.46
N GLY A 407 19.18 3.24 -11.75
CA GLY A 407 18.02 3.81 -11.07
C GLY A 407 16.82 2.89 -11.04
N ARG A 408 15.79 3.33 -10.32
CA ARG A 408 14.49 2.62 -10.25
C ARG A 408 14.61 1.13 -9.98
N SER A 409 15.62 0.72 -9.16
CA SER A 409 15.79 -0.67 -8.78
C SER A 409 14.67 -1.12 -7.85
N PHE A 410 14.10 -2.28 -8.10
CA PHE A 410 13.13 -2.88 -7.21
C PHE A 410 13.19 -4.40 -7.22
N VAL A 411 12.78 -4.98 -6.10
CA VAL A 411 12.40 -6.39 -5.98
C VAL A 411 10.94 -6.41 -5.57
N SER A 412 10.10 -7.11 -6.31
CA SER A 412 8.67 -7.21 -5.99
C SER A 412 8.47 -7.72 -4.56
N PRO A 413 7.50 -7.17 -3.78
CA PRO A 413 7.29 -7.52 -2.37
C PRO A 413 7.17 -9.02 -2.09
N LYS A 414 6.62 -9.80 -3.01
CA LYS A 414 6.54 -11.28 -2.95
C LYS A 414 7.91 -11.96 -2.84
N TYR A 415 8.96 -11.29 -3.28
CA TYR A 415 10.34 -11.80 -3.33
C TYR A 415 11.26 -11.15 -2.29
N TRP A 416 10.75 -10.33 -1.39
CA TRP A 416 11.55 -9.75 -0.31
C TRP A 416 12.10 -10.85 0.62
N GLY A 417 13.34 -10.65 1.05
CA GLY A 417 14.05 -11.64 1.88
C GLY A 417 14.63 -12.84 1.12
N LYS A 418 14.45 -12.90 -0.21
CA LYS A 418 15.07 -13.91 -1.09
C LYS A 418 16.30 -13.35 -1.80
N ALA A 419 16.98 -14.17 -2.60
CA ALA A 419 18.22 -13.82 -3.31
C ALA A 419 18.04 -12.89 -4.53
N CYS A 420 16.82 -12.38 -4.80
CA CYS A 420 16.52 -11.64 -6.03
C CYS A 420 17.38 -10.39 -6.23
N LEU A 421 17.77 -9.69 -5.16
CA LEU A 421 18.68 -8.54 -5.29
C LEU A 421 20.09 -8.98 -5.72
N ASP A 422 20.58 -10.11 -5.24
CA ASP A 422 21.85 -10.69 -5.67
C ASP A 422 21.77 -11.15 -7.15
N TYR A 423 20.64 -11.69 -7.57
CA TYR A 423 20.41 -12.08 -8.97
C TYR A 423 20.35 -10.86 -9.92
N LEU A 424 19.77 -9.77 -9.49
CA LEU A 424 19.81 -8.51 -10.24
C LEU A 424 21.26 -8.02 -10.40
N TRP A 425 22.10 -8.19 -9.37
CA TRP A 425 23.54 -7.90 -9.46
C TRP A 425 24.30 -8.83 -10.41
N GLN A 426 23.95 -10.12 -10.48
CA GLN A 426 24.49 -11.03 -11.49
C GLN A 426 24.11 -10.57 -12.90
N GLY A 427 22.85 -10.15 -13.10
CA GLY A 427 22.41 -9.57 -14.35
C GLY A 427 23.15 -8.28 -14.73
N LEU A 428 23.38 -7.40 -13.76
CA LEU A 428 24.19 -6.19 -13.99
C LEU A 428 25.64 -6.54 -14.33
N GLY A 429 26.21 -7.55 -13.69
CA GLY A 429 27.55 -8.06 -14.01
C GLY A 429 27.63 -8.61 -15.43
N ALA A 430 26.63 -9.37 -15.88
CA ALA A 430 26.53 -9.84 -17.25
C ALA A 430 26.43 -8.69 -18.26
N TYR A 431 25.67 -7.62 -17.90
CA TYR A 431 25.60 -6.41 -18.71
C TYR A 431 26.97 -5.73 -18.85
N LEU A 432 27.72 -5.61 -17.74
CA LEU A 432 29.07 -5.01 -17.72
C LEU A 432 30.07 -5.85 -18.51
N ALA A 433 30.00 -7.18 -18.42
CA ALA A 433 30.84 -8.09 -19.21
C ALA A 433 30.64 -7.91 -20.73
N HIS A 434 29.43 -7.58 -21.17
CA HIS A 434 29.14 -7.25 -22.58
C HIS A 434 29.53 -5.81 -22.97
N ASN A 435 29.86 -4.98 -21.99
CA ASN A 435 30.21 -3.56 -22.21
C ASN A 435 31.52 -3.21 -21.47
N PRO A 436 32.69 -3.76 -21.88
CA PRO A 436 33.95 -3.67 -21.12
C PRO A 436 34.53 -2.25 -21.03
N HIS A 437 34.03 -1.29 -21.80
CA HIS A 437 34.41 0.13 -21.74
C HIS A 437 33.77 0.86 -20.55
N LEU A 438 32.74 0.27 -19.93
CA LEU A 438 32.07 0.85 -18.78
C LEU A 438 32.86 0.56 -17.50
N ARG A 439 33.04 1.58 -16.69
CA ARG A 439 33.87 1.55 -15.47
C ARG A 439 33.10 2.02 -14.24
N TYR A 440 32.22 2.99 -14.37
CA TYR A 440 31.57 3.62 -13.22
C TYR A 440 30.10 3.23 -13.12
N LEU A 441 29.66 2.84 -11.93
CA LEU A 441 28.24 2.68 -11.58
C LEU A 441 27.82 3.94 -10.84
N ILE A 442 26.90 4.71 -11.42
CA ILE A 442 26.47 6.01 -10.89
C ILE A 442 24.97 5.94 -10.61
N GLY A 443 24.54 6.44 -9.45
CA GLY A 443 23.12 6.51 -9.17
C GLY A 443 22.80 6.96 -7.76
N PRO A 444 21.57 7.43 -7.50
CA PRO A 444 21.11 7.76 -6.16
C PRO A 444 20.75 6.49 -5.38
N VAL A 445 21.01 6.52 -4.10
CA VAL A 445 20.53 5.53 -3.13
C VAL A 445 19.64 6.24 -2.13
N SER A 446 18.37 5.80 -2.08
CA SER A 446 17.34 6.46 -1.30
C SER A 446 17.22 5.88 0.12
N MET A 447 16.84 6.75 1.05
CA MET A 447 16.42 6.42 2.40
C MET A 447 15.10 7.14 2.68
N SER A 448 14.04 6.40 2.99
CA SER A 448 12.69 6.95 3.21
C SER A 448 12.67 8.07 4.24
N ALA A 449 11.83 9.07 4.01
CA ALA A 449 11.57 10.16 4.96
C ALA A 449 10.98 9.69 6.30
N ASP A 450 10.48 8.45 6.39
CA ASP A 450 9.97 7.84 7.63
C ASP A 450 11.07 7.55 8.67
N TYR A 451 12.32 7.54 8.25
CA TYR A 451 13.43 7.36 9.20
C TYR A 451 13.58 8.58 10.11
N PRO A 452 13.91 8.37 11.41
CA PRO A 452 14.25 9.46 12.31
C PRO A 452 15.38 10.33 11.77
N ARG A 453 15.23 11.65 11.85
CA ARG A 453 16.22 12.60 11.31
C ARG A 453 17.62 12.39 11.87
N ASP A 454 17.75 12.00 13.15
CA ASP A 454 19.04 11.73 13.76
C ASP A 454 19.77 10.53 13.14
N LEU A 455 19.04 9.57 12.57
CA LEU A 455 19.63 8.46 11.82
C LEU A 455 20.04 8.87 10.39
N MET A 456 19.23 9.71 9.72
CA MET A 456 19.61 10.31 8.44
C MET A 456 20.90 11.14 8.59
N ASP A 457 20.94 12.00 9.61
CA ASP A 457 22.15 12.79 9.93
C ASP A 457 23.37 11.91 10.15
N THR A 458 23.20 10.79 10.86
CA THR A 458 24.27 9.83 11.15
C THR A 458 24.78 9.18 9.86
N LEU A 459 23.88 8.77 8.96
CA LEU A 459 24.24 8.19 7.68
C LEU A 459 24.98 9.19 6.79
N VAL A 460 24.45 10.41 6.65
CA VAL A 460 25.08 11.49 5.86
C VAL A 460 26.48 11.82 6.40
N PHE A 461 26.62 11.94 7.71
CA PHE A 461 27.92 12.21 8.34
C PHE A 461 28.92 11.09 8.03
N PHE A 462 28.52 9.83 8.21
CA PHE A 462 29.37 8.66 7.96
C PHE A 462 29.89 8.65 6.52
N TYR A 463 29.00 8.75 5.51
CA TYR A 463 29.43 8.70 4.12
C TYR A 463 30.26 9.91 3.71
N ARG A 464 29.98 11.10 4.24
CA ARG A 464 30.81 12.29 4.02
C ARG A 464 32.19 12.17 4.60
N ARG A 465 32.37 11.52 5.75
CA ARG A 465 33.65 11.38 6.40
C ARG A 465 34.52 10.29 5.79
N TYR A 466 33.95 9.15 5.46
CA TYR A 466 34.73 7.95 5.09
C TYR A 466 34.70 7.62 3.59
N TYR A 467 33.74 8.13 2.84
CA TYR A 467 33.52 7.79 1.43
C TYR A 467 33.37 9.03 0.53
N ASN A 468 33.84 10.17 0.97
CA ASN A 468 33.69 11.43 0.25
C ASN A 468 34.39 11.41 -1.11
N PHE A 469 33.66 11.89 -2.15
CA PHE A 469 34.25 12.19 -3.43
C PHE A 469 35.06 13.50 -3.32
N PRO A 470 36.35 13.50 -3.69
CA PRO A 470 37.24 14.63 -3.39
C PRO A 470 36.94 15.91 -4.17
N ASP A 471 36.34 15.78 -5.35
CA ASP A 471 36.10 16.91 -6.25
C ASP A 471 34.69 17.49 -6.09
N ALA A 472 34.57 18.82 -6.04
CA ALA A 472 33.27 19.49 -5.94
C ALA A 472 32.59 19.63 -7.32
N LEU A 473 32.41 18.51 -8.03
CA LEU A 473 31.85 18.48 -9.39
C LEU A 473 30.33 18.37 -9.42
N VAL A 474 29.67 18.21 -8.27
CA VAL A 474 28.22 18.00 -8.20
C VAL A 474 27.60 18.89 -7.14
N LYS A 475 26.48 19.52 -7.47
CA LYS A 475 25.66 20.32 -6.53
C LYS A 475 24.24 19.76 -6.52
N ALA A 476 23.67 19.56 -5.33
CA ALA A 476 22.28 19.14 -5.18
C ALA A 476 21.31 20.31 -5.40
N ASN A 477 20.17 20.06 -6.05
CA ASN A 477 19.10 21.04 -6.18
C ASN A 477 18.41 21.29 -4.82
N PHE A 478 18.25 20.25 -4.01
CA PHE A 478 17.66 20.30 -2.66
C PHE A 478 18.64 19.70 -1.64
N PRO A 479 19.75 20.41 -1.29
CA PRO A 479 20.82 19.82 -0.51
C PRO A 479 20.37 19.42 0.90
N TYR A 480 20.76 18.22 1.34
CA TYR A 480 20.60 17.82 2.73
C TYR A 480 21.77 18.37 3.56
N LEU A 481 21.45 19.29 4.45
CA LEU A 481 22.44 20.01 5.24
C LEU A 481 22.44 19.54 6.69
N LEU A 482 23.64 19.28 7.22
CA LEU A 482 23.90 19.12 8.64
C LEU A 482 24.29 20.48 9.24
N SER A 483 23.71 20.86 10.37
CA SER A 483 24.18 22.04 11.10
C SER A 483 25.61 21.83 11.63
N THR A 484 26.34 22.91 11.82
CA THR A 484 27.70 22.87 12.37
C THR A 484 27.73 22.17 13.74
N GLU A 485 26.75 22.46 14.60
CA GLU A 485 26.59 21.80 15.90
C GLU A 485 26.35 20.31 15.76
N ARG A 486 25.53 19.90 14.79
CA ARG A 486 25.25 18.50 14.53
C ARG A 486 26.47 17.76 14.00
N MET A 487 27.24 18.40 13.11
CA MET A 487 28.50 17.84 12.62
C MET A 487 29.51 17.64 13.76
N ALA A 488 29.71 18.65 14.60
CA ALA A 488 30.63 18.56 15.75
C ALA A 488 30.19 17.48 16.76
N PHE A 489 28.87 17.37 17.01
CA PHE A 489 28.34 16.30 17.87
C PHE A 489 28.61 14.91 17.30
N LEU A 490 28.36 14.70 16.01
CA LEU A 490 28.58 13.41 15.35
C LEU A 490 30.08 13.10 15.27
N ASP A 491 30.91 14.09 14.98
CA ASP A 491 32.39 13.93 14.97
C ASP A 491 32.92 13.40 16.30
N LYS A 492 32.48 14.00 17.41
CA LYS A 492 32.79 13.50 18.75
C LYS A 492 32.27 12.09 19.01
N GLN A 493 31.07 11.75 18.50
CA GLN A 493 30.48 10.42 18.68
C GLN A 493 31.21 9.34 17.87
N PHE A 494 31.64 9.65 16.65
CA PHE A 494 32.40 8.74 15.82
C PHE A 494 33.88 8.61 16.28
N GLY A 495 34.45 9.67 16.87
CA GLY A 495 35.84 9.68 17.37
C GLY A 495 36.85 9.31 16.29
N ASP A 496 37.89 8.56 16.66
CA ASP A 496 39.00 8.17 15.78
C ASP A 496 38.80 6.78 15.12
N ARG A 497 37.56 6.31 15.05
CA ARG A 497 37.23 5.02 14.41
C ARG A 497 37.64 5.02 12.95
N ASP A 498 38.14 3.88 12.48
CA ASP A 498 38.29 3.64 11.07
C ASP A 498 36.90 3.42 10.37
N ALA A 499 36.89 3.20 9.05
CA ALA A 499 35.66 3.09 8.29
C ALA A 499 34.82 1.86 8.69
N ASP A 500 35.45 0.73 9.03
CA ASP A 500 34.74 -0.51 9.36
C ASP A 500 34.18 -0.43 10.78
N GLU A 501 34.94 0.04 11.75
CA GLU A 501 34.48 0.30 13.13
C GLU A 501 33.37 1.36 13.18
N ALA A 502 33.48 2.40 12.34
CA ALA A 502 32.47 3.45 12.21
C ALA A 502 31.20 2.95 11.58
N PHE A 503 31.30 2.00 10.62
CA PHE A 503 30.14 1.37 10.00
C PHE A 503 29.38 0.51 11.01
N ASP A 504 30.07 -0.28 11.82
CA ASP A 504 29.47 -1.07 12.88
C ASP A 504 28.81 -0.19 13.94
N PHE A 505 29.46 0.90 14.34
CA PHE A 505 28.87 1.89 15.23
C PHE A 505 27.59 2.51 14.66
N MET A 506 27.58 2.86 13.37
CA MET A 506 26.37 3.35 12.70
C MET A 506 25.26 2.29 12.71
N GLN A 507 25.56 1.02 12.40
CA GLN A 507 24.58 -0.07 12.45
C GLN A 507 23.96 -0.23 13.85
N GLN A 508 24.79 -0.16 14.90
CA GLN A 508 24.33 -0.23 16.30
C GLN A 508 23.37 0.92 16.63
N ARG A 509 23.63 2.13 16.15
CA ARG A 509 22.74 3.28 16.36
C ARG A 509 21.37 3.06 15.69
N PHE A 510 21.37 2.51 14.48
CA PHE A 510 20.11 2.16 13.79
C PHE A 510 19.35 1.08 14.58
N ALA A 511 20.01 0.02 15.01
CA ALA A 511 19.41 -1.06 15.80
C ALA A 511 18.85 -0.56 17.13
N ALA A 512 19.55 0.35 17.84
CA ALA A 512 19.09 0.96 19.08
C ALA A 512 17.78 1.76 18.94
N ARG A 513 17.46 2.21 17.73
CA ARG A 513 16.18 2.86 17.38
C ARG A 513 15.15 1.91 16.77
N GLY A 514 15.41 0.59 16.78
CA GLY A 514 14.57 -0.42 16.16
C GLY A 514 14.50 -0.32 14.62
N GLN A 515 15.51 0.35 14.01
CA GLN A 515 15.59 0.54 12.57
C GLN A 515 16.70 -0.33 11.96
N LYS A 516 16.55 -0.67 10.68
CA LYS A 516 17.61 -1.32 9.90
C LYS A 516 18.27 -0.29 8.98
N LEU A 517 19.57 -0.41 8.79
CA LEU A 517 20.26 0.38 7.77
C LEU A 517 19.68 0.04 6.38
N PRO A 518 19.41 1.03 5.50
CA PRO A 518 18.92 0.75 4.15
C PRO A 518 19.84 -0.23 3.41
N VAL A 519 19.22 -1.26 2.81
CA VAL A 519 19.95 -2.43 2.29
C VAL A 519 20.97 -2.05 1.22
N LEU A 520 20.61 -1.14 0.33
CA LEU A 520 21.49 -0.73 -0.78
C LEU A 520 22.74 -0.01 -0.30
N PHE A 521 22.63 0.89 0.69
CA PHE A 521 23.80 1.53 1.29
C PHE A 521 24.78 0.50 1.86
N LYS A 522 24.27 -0.44 2.65
CA LYS A 522 25.09 -1.53 3.21
C LYS A 522 25.72 -2.38 2.11
N GLN A 523 24.95 -2.74 1.09
CA GLN A 523 25.39 -3.66 0.07
C GLN A 523 26.45 -3.04 -0.85
N TYR A 524 26.24 -1.81 -1.29
CA TYR A 524 27.18 -1.12 -2.17
C TYR A 524 28.51 -0.86 -1.50
N THR A 525 28.50 -0.41 -0.24
CA THR A 525 29.75 -0.23 0.55
C THR A 525 30.52 -1.55 0.67
N ALA A 526 29.84 -2.68 0.85
CA ALA A 526 30.48 -3.98 1.03
C ALA A 526 31.07 -4.59 -0.26
N LEU A 527 30.72 -4.07 -1.44
CA LEU A 527 31.17 -4.62 -2.73
C LEU A 527 32.59 -4.22 -3.10
N PHE A 528 33.02 -3.04 -2.71
CA PHE A 528 34.24 -2.41 -3.21
C PHE A 528 35.37 -2.47 -2.18
N GLU A 529 36.61 -2.38 -2.69
CA GLU A 529 37.78 -2.09 -1.90
C GLU A 529 37.80 -0.61 -1.50
N LYS A 530 38.71 -0.24 -0.56
CA LYS A 530 38.84 1.15 -0.11
C LYS A 530 39.04 2.10 -1.29
N GLY A 531 38.21 3.14 -1.36
CA GLY A 531 38.19 4.13 -2.46
C GLY A 531 37.52 3.67 -3.74
N GLY A 532 36.93 2.47 -3.79
CA GLY A 532 36.15 2.00 -4.94
C GLY A 532 34.68 2.41 -4.89
N PHE A 533 34.13 2.72 -3.71
CA PHE A 533 32.81 3.31 -3.53
C PHE A 533 32.95 4.74 -3.01
N LEU A 534 32.26 5.69 -3.63
CA LEU A 534 32.33 7.10 -3.30
C LEU A 534 30.92 7.70 -3.18
N SER A 535 30.73 8.52 -2.17
CA SER A 535 29.53 9.33 -1.98
C SER A 535 29.80 10.75 -2.46
N LEU A 536 29.06 11.21 -3.46
CA LEU A 536 29.27 12.50 -4.10
C LEU A 536 28.57 13.62 -3.31
N ILE A 537 27.27 13.46 -3.05
CA ILE A 537 26.46 14.47 -2.37
C ILE A 537 25.14 13.86 -1.88
N PHE A 538 24.52 14.49 -0.89
CA PHE A 538 23.18 14.14 -0.41
C PHE A 538 22.17 15.23 -0.73
N SER A 539 20.98 14.82 -1.19
CA SER A 539 19.84 15.66 -1.57
C SER A 539 18.57 15.15 -0.91
N ARG A 540 17.52 15.96 -0.96
CA ARG A 540 16.14 15.48 -0.77
C ARG A 540 15.50 15.34 -2.13
N ASP A 541 14.62 14.35 -2.30
CA ASP A 541 13.79 14.19 -3.51
C ASP A 541 12.32 14.45 -3.16
N PRO A 542 11.79 15.68 -3.42
CA PRO A 542 10.40 16.03 -3.13
C PRO A 542 9.39 15.23 -3.96
N ASP A 543 9.78 14.75 -5.14
CA ASP A 543 8.90 14.00 -6.04
C ASP A 543 8.87 12.51 -5.72
N PHE A 544 9.78 12.05 -4.85
CA PHE A 544 9.91 10.65 -4.43
C PHE A 544 9.73 10.49 -2.91
N GLY A 545 8.59 10.98 -2.39
CA GLY A 545 8.26 10.87 -0.96
C GLY A 545 9.13 11.70 -0.03
N ASP A 546 9.80 12.74 -0.54
CA ASP A 546 10.74 13.61 0.21
C ASP A 546 11.89 12.83 0.87
N CYS A 547 12.30 11.71 0.23
CA CYS A 547 13.36 10.84 0.73
C CYS A 547 14.73 11.53 0.72
N LEU A 548 15.66 10.97 1.49
CA LEU A 548 17.06 11.34 1.45
C LEU A 548 17.77 10.53 0.37
N ASP A 549 18.30 11.19 -0.65
CA ASP A 549 19.07 10.59 -1.73
C ASP A 549 20.57 10.87 -1.59
N GLY A 550 21.35 9.81 -1.50
CA GLY A 550 22.81 9.88 -1.62
C GLY A 550 23.26 9.54 -3.04
N LEU A 551 23.74 10.51 -3.81
CA LEU A 551 24.36 10.23 -5.10
C LEU A 551 25.70 9.52 -4.86
N CYS A 552 25.81 8.30 -5.40
CA CYS A 552 26.98 7.44 -5.21
C CYS A 552 27.61 7.07 -6.56
N MET A 553 28.90 6.76 -6.51
CA MET A 553 29.67 6.24 -7.65
C MET A 553 30.52 5.05 -7.19
N GLY A 554 30.41 3.92 -7.90
CA GLY A 554 31.25 2.74 -7.73
C GLY A 554 32.20 2.56 -8.89
N ASP A 555 33.50 2.35 -8.64
CA ASP A 555 34.50 2.02 -9.65
C ASP A 555 34.67 0.50 -9.74
N ILE A 556 34.18 -0.12 -10.82
CA ILE A 556 34.19 -1.59 -10.98
C ILE A 556 35.60 -2.17 -11.02
N THR A 557 36.62 -1.38 -11.37
CA THR A 557 38.03 -1.81 -11.33
C THR A 557 38.53 -2.02 -9.90
N ARG A 558 37.77 -1.54 -8.90
CA ARG A 558 38.01 -1.69 -7.46
C ARG A 558 36.97 -2.54 -6.76
N LEU A 559 36.25 -3.39 -7.50
CA LEU A 559 35.45 -4.43 -6.87
C LEU A 559 36.35 -5.41 -6.13
N LYS A 560 35.91 -5.89 -4.96
CA LYS A 560 36.61 -6.94 -4.23
C LYS A 560 36.77 -8.17 -5.14
N PRO A 561 37.93 -8.86 -5.19
CA PRO A 561 38.18 -9.97 -6.11
C PRO A 561 37.11 -11.06 -6.08
N SER A 562 36.62 -11.41 -4.90
CA SER A 562 35.51 -12.38 -4.74
C SER A 562 34.20 -11.92 -5.37
N LYS A 563 33.94 -10.59 -5.34
CA LYS A 563 32.74 -9.98 -5.94
C LYS A 563 32.87 -9.84 -7.44
N PHE A 564 34.06 -9.44 -7.93
CA PHE A 564 34.35 -9.41 -9.37
C PHE A 564 34.14 -10.79 -9.99
N LYS A 565 34.75 -11.84 -9.42
CA LYS A 565 34.58 -13.23 -9.87
C LYS A 565 33.13 -13.69 -9.84
N ARG A 566 32.35 -13.29 -8.82
CA ARG A 566 30.94 -13.66 -8.67
C ARG A 566 30.02 -13.02 -9.70
N TYR A 567 30.22 -11.74 -10.03
CA TYR A 567 29.28 -10.96 -10.82
C TYR A 567 29.74 -10.70 -12.25
N ILE A 568 31.04 -10.49 -12.50
CA ILE A 568 31.57 -10.09 -13.80
C ILE A 568 32.45 -11.17 -14.45
N GLY A 569 33.00 -12.11 -13.64
CA GLY A 569 33.94 -13.13 -14.09
C GLY A 569 33.56 -13.77 -15.43
N GLU A 570 34.58 -14.23 -16.17
CA GLU A 570 34.49 -14.67 -17.58
C GLU A 570 33.20 -15.46 -17.86
N PRO A 571 32.44 -15.09 -18.92
CA PRO A 571 31.32 -15.91 -19.35
C PRO A 571 31.86 -17.29 -19.67
N GLU A 572 31.30 -18.32 -19.00
CA GLU A 572 31.58 -19.71 -19.38
C GLU A 572 31.31 -19.84 -20.88
N SER A 573 32.41 -20.04 -21.64
CA SER A 573 32.35 -20.38 -23.06
C SER A 573 31.57 -21.68 -23.19
N LYS A 574 30.33 -21.59 -23.59
CA LYS A 574 29.53 -22.70 -24.09
C LYS A 574 29.48 -22.65 -25.60
#